data_4ff8a126dc8e392ec5868a3dac173014
#
_entry.id   4ff8a126dc8e392ec5868a3dac173014
#
_cell.length_a   1.000
_cell.length_b   1.000
_cell.length_c   1.000
_cell.angle_alpha   90.00
_cell.angle_beta   90.00
_cell.angle_gamma   90.00
#
_symmetry.space_group_name_H-M   'P 1'
#
loop_
_entity.id
_entity.type
_entity.pdbx_description
1 polymer ?
#
loop_
_entity_poly.entity_id
_entity_poly.type
_entity_poly.pdbx_seq_one_letter_code
_entity_poly.pdbx_strand_id
1 'polypeptide(L)' 'DMTRVDCMTKDYAIEFDFAKKWAEAIGQSLYYSKLTGKSPAIVLILTSPTDYRYVKRIERLDNGIKVFLIEAF' A
#
# COMPACT_ATOMS: atom_id res chain seq x y z
N ASP A 1 5.00 -11.33 -17.15
CA ASP A 1 4.71 -10.91 -15.81
C ASP A 1 4.17 -9.48 -15.75
N MET A 2 3.30 -9.27 -14.86
CA MET A 2 2.74 -7.96 -14.61
C MET A 2 3.68 -7.16 -13.74
N THR A 3 4.26 -6.14 -14.32
CA THR A 3 5.18 -5.27 -13.61
C THR A 3 4.65 -3.86 -13.55
N ARG A 4 3.33 -3.72 -13.65
CA ARG A 4 2.71 -2.40 -13.66
C ARG A 4 2.34 -1.98 -12.24
N VAL A 5 2.85 -0.84 -11.80
CA VAL A 5 2.40 -0.22 -10.57
C VAL A 5 1.15 0.59 -10.86
N ASP A 6 0.30 0.79 -9.85
CA ASP A 6 -0.93 1.56 -10.01
C ASP A 6 -0.65 3.04 -10.26
N CYS A 7 0.34 3.57 -9.57
CA CYS A 7 0.70 4.97 -9.74
C CYS A 7 2.18 5.14 -9.42
N MET A 8 2.85 5.97 -10.17
CA MET A 8 4.27 6.19 -9.97
C MET A 8 4.56 7.68 -9.98
N THR A 9 5.28 8.15 -8.96
CA THR A 9 5.76 9.51 -8.90
C THR A 9 7.27 9.50 -9.09
N LYS A 10 7.90 10.66 -8.96
CA LYS A 10 9.36 10.74 -9.02
C LYS A 10 10.01 9.87 -7.95
N ASP A 11 9.44 9.85 -6.75
CA ASP A 11 10.06 9.21 -5.59
C ASP A 11 9.38 7.92 -5.15
N TYR A 12 8.15 7.68 -5.55
CA TYR A 12 7.33 6.58 -5.01
C TYR A 12 6.74 5.72 -6.10
N ALA A 13 6.69 4.41 -5.81
CA ALA A 13 5.85 3.46 -6.52
C ALA A 13 4.66 3.19 -5.59
N ILE A 14 3.45 3.53 -6.03
CA ILE A 14 2.27 3.56 -5.18
C ILE A 14 1.27 2.49 -5.61
N GLU A 15 0.82 1.67 -4.65
CA GLU A 15 -0.22 0.68 -4.85
C GLU A 15 -1.50 1.13 -4.17
N PHE A 16 -2.63 0.98 -4.87
CA PHE A 16 -3.95 1.27 -4.33
C PHE A 16 -4.67 -0.04 -4.10
N ASP A 17 -5.25 -0.23 -2.92
CA ASP A 17 -6.06 -1.41 -2.66
C ASP A 17 -7.03 -1.17 -1.52
N PHE A 18 -8.06 -2.02 -1.46
CA PHE A 18 -8.94 -2.03 -0.30
C PHE A 18 -8.17 -2.50 0.92
N ALA A 19 -8.52 -1.96 2.08
CA ALA A 19 -7.79 -2.25 3.31
C ALA A 19 -7.77 -3.74 3.65
N LYS A 20 -8.84 -4.46 3.32
CA LYS A 20 -8.90 -5.91 3.58
C LYS A 20 -7.84 -6.69 2.80
N LYS A 21 -7.29 -6.10 1.75
CA LYS A 21 -6.22 -6.72 0.96
C LYS A 21 -4.85 -6.15 1.32
N TRP A 22 -4.70 -5.73 2.54
CA TRP A 22 -3.50 -5.06 3.01
C TRP A 22 -2.23 -5.88 2.81
N ALA A 23 -2.29 -7.19 3.00
CA ALA A 23 -1.09 -8.03 2.86
C ALA A 23 -0.62 -8.10 1.42
N GLU A 24 -1.57 -8.18 0.48
CA GLU A 24 -1.24 -8.15 -0.95
C GLU A 24 -0.66 -6.79 -1.35
N ALA A 25 -1.24 -5.71 -0.82
CA ALA A 25 -0.77 -4.37 -1.10
C ALA A 25 0.68 -4.19 -0.64
N ILE A 26 1.02 -4.69 0.54
CA ILE A 26 2.39 -4.64 1.05
C ILE A 26 3.32 -5.41 0.12
N GLY A 27 2.96 -6.63 -0.24
CA GLY A 27 3.80 -7.45 -1.09
C GLY A 27 4.07 -6.80 -2.43
N GLN A 28 3.02 -6.27 -3.06
CA GLN A 28 3.17 -5.60 -4.35
C GLN A 28 3.98 -4.32 -4.25
N SER A 29 3.75 -3.54 -3.19
CA SER A 29 4.48 -2.30 -2.98
C SER A 29 5.98 -2.55 -2.84
N LEU A 30 6.35 -3.54 -2.05
CA LEU A 30 7.76 -3.89 -1.87
C LEU A 30 8.38 -4.42 -3.16
N TYR A 31 7.64 -5.24 -3.89
CA TYR A 31 8.11 -5.78 -5.15
C TYR A 31 8.37 -4.68 -6.18
N TYR A 32 7.42 -3.77 -6.35
CA TYR A 32 7.59 -2.68 -7.31
C TYR A 32 8.63 -1.67 -6.88
N SER A 33 8.76 -1.46 -5.57
CA SER A 33 9.86 -0.64 -5.06
C SER A 33 11.21 -1.22 -5.49
N LYS A 34 11.35 -2.53 -5.38
CA LYS A 34 12.57 -3.22 -5.80
C LYS A 34 12.83 -3.07 -7.29
N LEU A 35 11.79 -3.23 -8.10
CA LEU A 35 11.92 -3.14 -9.56
C LEU A 35 12.25 -1.73 -10.04
N THR A 36 11.66 -0.72 -9.41
CA THR A 36 11.76 0.66 -9.91
C THR A 36 12.85 1.47 -9.23
N GLY A 37 13.37 1.00 -8.11
CA GLY A 37 14.29 1.78 -7.29
C GLY A 37 13.62 2.92 -6.55
N LYS A 38 12.29 2.99 -6.57
CA LYS A 38 11.53 4.05 -5.90
C LYS A 38 11.07 3.55 -4.53
N SER A 39 10.74 4.50 -3.66
CA SER A 39 10.27 4.16 -2.33
C SER A 39 8.86 3.56 -2.38
N PRO A 40 8.55 2.57 -1.53
CA PRO A 40 7.24 1.96 -1.55
C PRO A 40 6.20 2.82 -0.84
N ALA A 41 4.99 2.85 -1.41
CA ALA A 41 3.86 3.53 -0.81
C ALA A 41 2.59 2.77 -1.15
N ILE A 42 1.60 2.83 -0.26
CA ILE A 42 0.30 2.25 -0.51
C ILE A 42 -0.79 3.25 -0.13
N VAL A 43 -1.90 3.19 -0.85
CA VAL A 43 -3.12 3.90 -0.52
C VAL A 43 -4.15 2.84 -0.19
N LEU A 44 -4.60 2.81 1.05
CA LEU A 44 -5.61 1.87 1.51
C LEU A 44 -6.97 2.54 1.53
N ILE A 45 -7.93 1.90 0.89
CA ILE A 45 -9.31 2.36 0.84
C ILE A 45 -10.09 1.60 1.90
N LEU A 46 -10.56 2.35 2.90
CA LEU A 46 -11.35 1.79 4.00
C LEU A 46 -12.82 1.94 3.65
N THR A 47 -13.55 0.85 3.68
CA THR A 47 -14.99 0.87 3.35
C THR A 47 -15.88 0.75 4.59
N SER A 48 -15.28 0.60 5.76
CA SER A 48 -15.99 0.49 7.03
C SER A 48 -15.06 0.96 8.15
N PRO A 49 -15.60 1.51 9.26
CA PRO A 49 -14.75 1.89 10.40
C PRO A 49 -13.94 0.73 10.96
N THR A 50 -14.43 -0.50 10.85
CA THR A 50 -13.70 -1.68 11.35
C THR A 50 -12.45 -1.97 10.52
N ASP A 51 -12.32 -1.38 9.34
CA ASP A 51 -11.14 -1.60 8.49
C ASP A 51 -9.88 -1.00 9.07
N TYR A 52 -9.98 -0.12 10.06
CA TYR A 52 -8.80 0.40 10.74
C TYR A 52 -7.97 -0.70 11.41
N ARG A 53 -8.55 -1.86 11.68
CA ARG A 53 -7.81 -3.01 12.20
C ARG A 53 -6.68 -3.44 11.26
N TYR A 54 -6.87 -3.27 9.95
CA TYR A 54 -5.86 -3.61 8.95
C TYR A 54 -4.72 -2.58 8.94
N VAL A 55 -5.05 -1.31 9.15
CA VAL A 55 -4.05 -0.27 9.26
C VAL A 55 -3.11 -0.55 10.43
N LYS A 56 -3.67 -0.96 11.56
CA LYS A 56 -2.87 -1.30 12.73
C LYS A 56 -1.93 -2.47 12.49
N ARG A 57 -2.34 -3.43 11.68
CA ARG A 57 -1.47 -4.55 11.32
C ARG A 57 -0.26 -4.08 10.53
N ILE A 58 -0.48 -3.18 9.59
CA ILE A 58 0.61 -2.63 8.79
C ILE A 58 1.59 -1.84 9.68
N GLU A 59 1.06 -1.05 10.60
CA GLU A 59 1.89 -0.24 11.49
C GLU A 59 2.83 -1.11 12.34
N ARG A 60 2.40 -2.32 12.67
CA ARG A 60 3.21 -3.24 13.48
C ARG A 60 4.39 -3.82 12.73
N LEU A 61 4.38 -3.77 11.40
CA LEU A 61 5.41 -4.44 10.61
C LEU A 61 6.67 -3.62 10.44
N ASP A 62 6.61 -2.31 10.70
CA ASP A 62 7.78 -1.43 10.59
C ASP A 62 8.57 -1.70 9.30
N ASN A 63 7.88 -1.61 8.17
CA ASN A 63 8.41 -2.06 6.88
C ASN A 63 8.91 -0.92 5.98
N GLY A 64 8.84 0.33 6.45
CA GLY A 64 9.29 1.48 5.66
C GLY A 64 8.34 1.91 4.56
N ILE A 65 7.16 1.31 4.47
CA ILE A 65 6.16 1.67 3.47
C ILE A 65 5.39 2.90 3.94
N LYS A 66 5.27 3.89 3.08
CA LYS A 66 4.43 5.05 3.36
C LYS A 66 2.98 4.69 3.10
N VAL A 67 2.11 4.95 4.07
CA VAL A 67 0.70 4.56 4.01
C VAL A 67 -0.18 5.80 4.01
N PHE A 68 -1.05 5.89 3.02
CA PHE A 68 -2.09 6.90 2.93
C PHE A 68 -3.44 6.20 3.08
N LEU A 69 -4.41 6.87 3.69
CA LEU A 69 -5.72 6.30 3.95
C LEU A 69 -6.80 7.11 3.27
N ILE A 70 -7.76 6.40 2.67
CA ILE A 70 -8.98 6.99 2.12
C ILE A 70 -10.15 6.33 2.82
N GLU A 71 -10.99 7.15 3.46
CA GLU A 71 -12.23 6.65 4.07
C GLU A 71 -13.35 6.75 3.05
N ALA A 72 -13.85 5.60 2.65
CA ALA A 72 -14.98 5.50 1.71
C ALA A 72 -16.23 5.03 2.42
N PHE A 73 -16.54 5.64 3.55
CA PHE A 73 -17.74 5.31 4.33
C PHE A 73 -18.31 6.54 4.99
#